data_b6954774ae648da36f641de82fb152e8
#
_entry.id   b6954774ae648da36f641de82fb152e8
#
_cell.length_a   1.000
_cell.length_b   1.000
_cell.length_c   1.000
_cell.angle_alpha   90.00
_cell.angle_beta   90.00
_cell.angle_gamma   90.00
#
_symmetry.space_group_name_H-M   'P 1'
#
loop_
_entity.id
_entity.type
_entity.pdbx_description
1 polymer ?
#
loop_
_entity_poly.entity_id
_entity_poly.type
_entity_poly.pdbx_seq_one_letter_code
_entity_poly.pdbx_strand_id
1 'polypeptide(L)'
;MHGINKKTLMWYDEIGLFKPAAINPKNGYRCYNYHQSPILETILLLRELDVSISEIQTFMNNRSAGSLKCLLEEKITDLDMQITHLQAIRTDLCTHHQNMSTLLTMNLSEINLIEKEARCLVTVDTDQNVSFEQEVELITAETEKYRLGRLHKASYGSMISVTSLLEGRFDDYSKLFIEIPIDG
;
A
#
# COMPACT_ATOMS: atom_id res chain seq x y z
N MET A 1 -30.63 6.97 -23.41
CA MET A 1 -30.61 5.67 -22.72
C MET A 1 -29.31 5.61 -21.91
N HIS A 2 -29.37 5.24 -20.64
CA HIS A 2 -28.27 5.38 -19.67
C HIS A 2 -27.16 4.30 -19.78
N GLY A 3 -27.13 3.51 -20.85
CA GLY A 3 -26.08 2.45 -21.05
C GLY A 3 -26.10 1.27 -20.07
N ILE A 4 -27.07 1.23 -19.15
CA ILE A 4 -27.19 0.19 -18.14
C ILE A 4 -27.87 -1.05 -18.71
N ASN A 5 -27.38 -2.24 -18.36
CA ASN A 5 -27.97 -3.49 -18.81
C ASN A 5 -29.16 -3.92 -17.91
N LYS A 6 -30.01 -4.78 -18.48
CA LYS A 6 -31.21 -5.30 -17.79
C LYS A 6 -30.87 -6.02 -16.47
N LYS A 7 -29.77 -6.78 -16.42
CA LYS A 7 -29.37 -7.54 -15.24
C LYS A 7 -29.01 -6.61 -14.08
N THR A 8 -28.30 -5.51 -14.36
CA THR A 8 -27.95 -4.52 -13.33
C THR A 8 -29.19 -3.83 -12.77
N LEU A 9 -30.18 -3.47 -13.63
CA LEU A 9 -31.43 -2.89 -13.14
C LEU A 9 -32.23 -3.88 -12.27
N MET A 10 -32.24 -5.16 -12.64
CA MET A 10 -32.88 -6.20 -11.83
C MET A 10 -32.20 -6.34 -10.47
N TRP A 11 -30.88 -6.34 -10.46
CA TRP A 11 -30.11 -6.40 -9.23
C TRP A 11 -30.30 -5.16 -8.35
N TYR A 12 -30.36 -3.95 -8.94
CA TYR A 12 -30.66 -2.74 -8.17
C TYR A 12 -32.06 -2.76 -7.54
N ASP A 13 -33.04 -3.39 -8.19
CA ASP A 13 -34.36 -3.61 -7.60
C ASP A 13 -34.31 -4.62 -6.45
N GLU A 14 -33.60 -5.74 -6.63
CA GLU A 14 -33.43 -6.81 -5.62
C GLU A 14 -32.79 -6.29 -4.33
N ILE A 15 -31.74 -5.46 -4.44
CA ILE A 15 -31.07 -4.86 -3.29
C ILE A 15 -31.77 -3.59 -2.77
N GLY A 16 -32.86 -3.16 -3.40
CA GLY A 16 -33.66 -2.01 -2.99
C GLY A 16 -33.03 -0.64 -3.33
N LEU A 17 -31.96 -0.60 -4.12
CA LEU A 17 -31.29 0.63 -4.51
C LEU A 17 -32.10 1.45 -5.53
N PHE A 18 -32.70 0.78 -6.52
CA PHE A 18 -33.48 1.43 -7.58
C PHE A 18 -34.66 0.56 -8.00
N LYS A 19 -35.85 0.88 -7.50
CA LYS A 19 -37.07 0.10 -7.74
C LYS A 19 -37.80 0.55 -9.01
N PRO A 20 -38.45 -0.37 -9.75
CA PRO A 20 -39.30 0.00 -10.89
C PRO A 20 -40.51 0.80 -10.42
N ALA A 21 -41.00 1.69 -11.28
CA ALA A 21 -42.22 2.46 -11.05
C ALA A 21 -43.46 1.55 -11.01
N ALA A 22 -43.43 0.44 -11.75
CA ALA A 22 -44.49 -0.56 -11.77
C ALA A 22 -43.93 -1.93 -12.26
N ILE A 23 -44.55 -3.00 -11.84
CA ILE A 23 -44.33 -4.34 -12.39
C ILE A 23 -45.60 -4.75 -13.12
N ASN A 24 -45.48 -5.13 -14.38
CA ASN A 24 -46.63 -5.57 -15.16
C ASN A 24 -47.16 -6.92 -14.60
N PRO A 25 -48.43 -6.97 -14.09
CA PRO A 25 -48.95 -8.17 -13.42
C PRO A 25 -49.16 -9.33 -14.39
N LYS A 26 -49.22 -9.10 -15.71
CA LYS A 26 -49.45 -10.16 -16.68
C LYS A 26 -48.20 -10.93 -17.09
N ASN A 27 -47.03 -10.24 -17.10
CA ASN A 27 -45.79 -10.80 -17.60
C ASN A 27 -44.55 -10.58 -16.69
N GLY A 28 -44.75 -9.94 -15.53
CA GLY A 28 -43.68 -9.68 -14.58
C GLY A 28 -42.61 -8.65 -15.02
N TYR A 29 -42.84 -7.94 -16.13
CA TYR A 29 -41.86 -6.97 -16.61
C TYR A 29 -41.82 -5.72 -15.74
N ARG A 30 -40.59 -5.31 -15.38
CA ARG A 30 -40.30 -4.08 -14.66
C ARG A 30 -40.44 -2.87 -15.58
N CYS A 31 -41.26 -1.91 -15.21
CA CYS A 31 -41.47 -0.68 -15.94
C CYS A 31 -40.85 0.48 -15.19
N TYR A 32 -39.97 1.22 -15.86
CA TYR A 32 -39.34 2.43 -15.35
C TYR A 32 -39.86 3.62 -16.14
N ASN A 33 -40.07 4.78 -15.50
CA ASN A 33 -40.51 5.99 -16.14
C ASN A 33 -39.38 7.03 -16.21
N TYR A 34 -39.56 8.05 -17.04
CA TYR A 34 -38.53 9.06 -17.25
C TYR A 34 -38.23 9.92 -16.02
N HIS A 35 -39.18 10.06 -15.09
CA HIS A 35 -38.97 10.78 -13.82
C HIS A 35 -37.95 10.09 -12.89
N GLN A 36 -37.69 8.84 -13.16
CA GLN A 36 -36.69 8.06 -12.41
C GLN A 36 -35.25 8.24 -12.98
N SER A 37 -35.12 8.84 -14.20
CA SER A 37 -33.81 9.05 -14.82
C SER A 37 -32.83 9.82 -13.95
N PRO A 38 -33.18 10.94 -13.29
CA PRO A 38 -32.21 11.67 -12.45
C PRO A 38 -31.70 10.84 -11.28
N ILE A 39 -32.54 9.96 -10.75
CA ILE A 39 -32.16 9.05 -9.67
C ILE A 39 -31.14 8.04 -10.18
N LEU A 40 -31.41 7.42 -11.32
CA LEU A 40 -30.52 6.45 -11.93
C LEU A 40 -29.19 7.10 -12.33
N GLU A 41 -29.22 8.29 -12.93
CA GLU A 41 -28.01 9.05 -13.27
C GLU A 41 -27.14 9.34 -12.04
N THR A 42 -27.75 9.73 -10.92
CA THR A 42 -27.03 9.92 -9.65
C THR A 42 -26.35 8.64 -9.20
N ILE A 43 -27.03 7.51 -9.26
CA ILE A 43 -26.46 6.20 -8.90
C ILE A 43 -25.29 5.87 -9.82
N LEU A 44 -25.45 6.04 -11.13
CA LEU A 44 -24.40 5.75 -12.11
C LEU A 44 -23.19 6.65 -11.92
N LEU A 45 -23.39 7.96 -11.72
CA LEU A 45 -22.31 8.90 -11.43
C LEU A 45 -21.51 8.49 -10.18
N LEU A 46 -22.18 8.16 -9.08
CA LEU A 46 -21.50 7.72 -7.87
C LEU A 46 -20.74 6.40 -8.09
N ARG A 47 -21.28 5.50 -8.92
CA ARG A 47 -20.57 4.26 -9.32
C ARG A 47 -19.32 4.53 -10.15
N GLU A 48 -19.37 5.51 -11.06
CA GLU A 48 -18.19 5.95 -11.85
C GLU A 48 -17.09 6.54 -10.95
N LEU A 49 -17.47 7.12 -9.81
CA LEU A 49 -16.54 7.63 -8.79
C LEU A 49 -16.10 6.55 -7.77
N ASP A 50 -16.28 5.26 -8.09
CA ASP A 50 -15.94 4.12 -7.23
C ASP A 50 -16.59 4.15 -5.84
N VAL A 51 -17.75 4.84 -5.70
CA VAL A 51 -18.55 4.78 -4.49
C VAL A 51 -19.19 3.38 -4.38
N SER A 52 -19.08 2.75 -3.23
CA SER A 52 -19.65 1.42 -3.00
C SER A 52 -21.19 1.44 -3.03
N ILE A 53 -21.81 0.31 -3.30
CA ILE A 53 -23.28 0.19 -3.31
C ILE A 53 -23.89 0.55 -1.95
N SER A 54 -23.24 0.17 -0.85
CA SER A 54 -23.70 0.47 0.52
C SER A 54 -23.67 1.98 0.82
N GLU A 55 -22.62 2.68 0.40
CA GLU A 55 -22.52 4.13 0.53
C GLU A 55 -23.59 4.84 -0.32
N ILE A 56 -23.80 4.36 -1.56
CA ILE A 56 -24.86 4.88 -2.42
C ILE A 56 -26.23 4.67 -1.78
N GLN A 57 -26.53 3.49 -1.22
CA GLN A 57 -27.79 3.24 -0.52
C GLN A 57 -28.00 4.19 0.65
N THR A 58 -26.96 4.39 1.46
CA THR A 58 -26.99 5.32 2.59
C THR A 58 -27.27 6.75 2.12
N PHE A 59 -26.57 7.22 1.09
CA PHE A 59 -26.83 8.52 0.48
C PHE A 59 -28.24 8.64 -0.10
N MET A 60 -28.70 7.61 -0.82
CA MET A 60 -30.03 7.63 -1.46
C MET A 60 -31.17 7.67 -0.45
N ASN A 61 -30.97 7.17 0.79
CA ASN A 61 -31.95 7.23 1.87
C ASN A 61 -32.03 8.62 2.51
N ASN A 62 -30.94 9.40 2.46
CA ASN A 62 -30.87 10.75 3.06
C ASN A 62 -30.20 11.75 2.13
N ARG A 63 -30.79 11.94 0.94
CA ARG A 63 -30.25 12.82 -0.10
C ARG A 63 -30.35 14.29 0.30
N SER A 64 -29.20 14.92 0.45
CA SER A 64 -29.05 16.36 0.64
C SER A 64 -27.74 16.83 0.00
N ALA A 65 -27.61 18.12 -0.24
CA ALA A 65 -26.34 18.71 -0.68
C ALA A 65 -25.22 18.47 0.37
N GLY A 66 -25.57 18.48 1.66
CA GLY A 66 -24.63 18.21 2.74
C GLY A 66 -24.14 16.77 2.74
N SER A 67 -25.05 15.79 2.61
CA SER A 67 -24.67 14.37 2.58
C SER A 67 -23.85 14.02 1.33
N LEU A 68 -24.14 14.63 0.18
CA LEU A 68 -23.31 14.47 -1.02
C LEU A 68 -21.91 15.05 -0.80
N LYS A 69 -21.82 16.24 -0.22
CA LYS A 69 -20.52 16.86 0.09
C LYS A 69 -19.67 15.98 1.00
N CYS A 70 -20.23 15.47 2.10
CA CYS A 70 -19.52 14.56 3.01
C CYS A 70 -19.04 13.30 2.28
N LEU A 71 -19.89 12.65 1.49
CA LEU A 71 -19.52 11.46 0.73
C LEU A 71 -18.35 11.71 -0.23
N LEU A 72 -18.36 12.86 -0.91
CA LEU A 72 -17.26 13.23 -1.81
C LEU A 72 -15.97 13.56 -1.05
N GLU A 73 -16.04 14.23 0.10
CA GLU A 73 -14.89 14.53 0.96
C GLU A 73 -14.25 13.26 1.51
N GLU A 74 -15.06 12.30 1.98
CA GLU A 74 -14.56 10.98 2.42
C GLU A 74 -13.85 10.28 1.26
N LYS A 75 -14.43 10.27 0.07
CA LYS A 75 -13.85 9.60 -1.10
C LYS A 75 -12.54 10.25 -1.57
N ILE A 76 -12.46 11.58 -1.52
CA ILE A 76 -11.22 12.31 -1.83
C ILE A 76 -10.13 11.92 -0.81
N THR A 77 -10.47 11.87 0.48
CA THR A 77 -9.52 11.47 1.53
C THR A 77 -9.02 10.04 1.34
N ASP A 78 -9.90 9.10 0.99
CA ASP A 78 -9.53 7.72 0.70
C ASP A 78 -8.58 7.63 -0.50
N LEU A 79 -8.86 8.38 -1.56
CA LEU A 79 -8.01 8.44 -2.75
C LEU A 79 -6.63 9.04 -2.44
N ASP A 80 -6.55 10.10 -1.65
CA ASP A 80 -5.29 10.71 -1.23
C ASP A 80 -4.43 9.73 -0.42
N MET A 81 -5.05 8.96 0.47
CA MET A 81 -4.35 7.88 1.20
C MET A 81 -3.84 6.80 0.26
N GLN A 82 -4.64 6.37 -0.71
CA GLN A 82 -4.23 5.37 -1.71
C GLN A 82 -3.08 5.88 -2.59
N ILE A 83 -3.15 7.13 -3.04
CA ILE A 83 -2.09 7.78 -3.84
C ILE A 83 -0.79 7.81 -3.03
N THR A 84 -0.84 8.24 -1.78
CA THR A 84 0.33 8.29 -0.90
C THR A 84 0.94 6.89 -0.71
N HIS A 85 0.10 5.89 -0.48
CA HIS A 85 0.55 4.50 -0.36
C HIS A 85 1.21 3.97 -1.65
N LEU A 86 0.57 4.21 -2.80
CA LEU A 86 1.12 3.80 -4.09
C LEU A 86 2.44 4.52 -4.44
N GLN A 87 2.57 5.80 -4.07
CA GLN A 87 3.82 6.56 -4.22
C GLN A 87 4.95 5.95 -3.38
N ALA A 88 4.67 5.55 -2.14
CA ALA A 88 5.64 4.87 -1.28
C ALA A 88 6.09 3.53 -1.91
N ILE A 89 5.16 2.70 -2.36
CA ILE A 89 5.47 1.44 -3.04
C ILE A 89 6.33 1.69 -4.29
N ARG A 90 5.96 2.68 -5.11
CA ARG A 90 6.72 3.03 -6.31
C ARG A 90 8.16 3.44 -5.97
N THR A 91 8.35 4.22 -4.92
CA THR A 91 9.69 4.64 -4.46
C THR A 91 10.53 3.43 -4.06
N ASP A 92 9.97 2.51 -3.27
CA ASP A 92 10.63 1.26 -2.87
C ASP A 92 11.04 0.44 -4.10
N LEU A 93 10.13 0.25 -5.05
CA LEU A 93 10.39 -0.50 -6.29
C LEU A 93 11.50 0.15 -7.14
N CYS A 94 11.49 1.48 -7.27
CA CYS A 94 12.54 2.20 -8.00
C CYS A 94 13.91 2.01 -7.35
N THR A 95 13.99 2.07 -6.02
CA THR A 95 15.21 1.85 -5.25
C THR A 95 15.75 0.42 -5.47
N HIS A 96 14.90 -0.59 -5.34
CA HIS A 96 15.29 -1.98 -5.60
C HIS A 96 15.74 -2.22 -7.04
N HIS A 97 15.03 -1.65 -8.02
CA HIS A 97 15.41 -1.74 -9.43
C HIS A 97 16.79 -1.10 -9.68
N GLN A 98 17.06 0.06 -9.09
CA GLN A 98 18.32 0.75 -9.24
C GLN A 98 19.48 -0.03 -8.60
N ASN A 99 19.29 -0.56 -7.39
CA ASN A 99 20.27 -1.41 -6.73
C ASN A 99 20.60 -2.65 -7.57
N MET A 100 19.57 -3.33 -8.11
CA MET A 100 19.75 -4.50 -8.96
C MET A 100 20.49 -4.16 -10.26
N SER A 101 20.15 -3.02 -10.89
CA SER A 101 20.83 -2.55 -12.09
C SER A 101 22.32 -2.26 -11.83
N THR A 102 22.64 -1.67 -10.67
CA THR A 102 24.02 -1.44 -10.25
C THR A 102 24.76 -2.77 -10.06
N LEU A 103 24.17 -3.73 -9.34
CA LEU A 103 24.77 -5.05 -9.11
C LEU A 103 25.05 -5.80 -10.42
N LEU A 104 24.14 -5.74 -11.39
CA LEU A 104 24.29 -6.43 -12.68
C LEU A 104 25.39 -5.81 -13.57
N THR A 105 25.74 -4.54 -13.35
CA THR A 105 26.79 -3.84 -14.10
C THR A 105 28.15 -3.88 -13.40
N MET A 106 28.19 -4.30 -12.12
CA MET A 106 29.44 -4.38 -11.36
C MET A 106 30.30 -5.57 -11.80
N ASN A 107 31.60 -5.33 -11.88
CA ASN A 107 32.58 -6.42 -11.99
C ASN A 107 32.84 -6.99 -10.58
N LEU A 108 32.19 -8.08 -10.24
CA LEU A 108 32.33 -8.74 -8.93
C LEU A 108 33.70 -9.39 -8.70
N SER A 109 34.58 -9.42 -9.71
CA SER A 109 35.95 -9.94 -9.58
C SER A 109 36.94 -8.86 -9.12
N GLU A 110 36.51 -7.61 -8.99
CA GLU A 110 37.32 -6.46 -8.60
C GLU A 110 36.72 -5.77 -7.38
N ILE A 111 37.55 -4.99 -6.68
CA ILE A 111 37.09 -4.15 -5.59
C ILE A 111 36.41 -2.91 -6.19
N ASN A 112 35.12 -2.75 -5.90
CA ASN A 112 34.33 -1.63 -6.35
C ASN A 112 34.16 -0.61 -5.21
N LEU A 113 34.44 0.64 -5.48
CA LEU A 113 34.15 1.75 -4.58
C LEU A 113 32.80 2.35 -4.96
N ILE A 114 31.87 2.37 -4.00
CA ILE A 114 30.51 2.90 -4.18
C ILE A 114 30.34 4.10 -3.26
N GLU A 115 29.98 5.24 -3.83
CA GLU A 115 29.58 6.42 -3.08
C GLU A 115 28.11 6.30 -2.67
N LYS A 116 27.83 6.44 -1.39
CA LYS A 116 26.48 6.40 -0.82
C LYS A 116 26.21 7.70 -0.07
N GLU A 117 24.94 8.07 0.02
CA GLU A 117 24.48 9.10 0.95
C GLU A 117 24.87 8.74 2.39
N ALA A 118 25.12 9.76 3.22
CA ALA A 118 25.46 9.56 4.62
C ALA A 118 24.34 8.80 5.34
N ARG A 119 24.72 7.79 6.14
CA ARG A 119 23.82 6.95 6.92
C ARG A 119 24.31 6.80 8.34
N CYS A 120 23.40 6.70 9.29
CA CYS A 120 23.70 6.28 10.65
C CYS A 120 23.81 4.77 10.72
N LEU A 121 24.83 4.26 11.42
CA LEU A 121 24.93 2.85 11.78
C LEU A 121 24.55 2.67 13.25
N VAL A 122 23.47 1.94 13.50
CA VAL A 122 23.15 1.47 14.84
C VAL A 122 23.74 0.10 15.00
N THR A 123 24.56 -0.08 16.04
CA THR A 123 25.29 -1.33 16.26
C THR A 123 24.81 -2.05 17.52
N VAL A 124 24.74 -3.37 17.45
CA VAL A 124 24.46 -4.27 18.59
C VAL A 124 25.64 -5.20 18.75
N ASP A 125 26.13 -5.34 19.97
CA ASP A 125 27.20 -6.31 20.26
C ASP A 125 26.66 -7.74 20.12
N THR A 126 27.42 -8.57 19.46
CA THR A 126 27.13 -10.01 19.30
C THR A 126 28.39 -10.82 19.60
N ASP A 127 28.24 -12.11 19.85
CA ASP A 127 29.36 -13.04 19.97
C ASP A 127 29.19 -14.22 19.01
N GLN A 128 30.24 -14.98 18.79
CA GLN A 128 30.28 -16.12 17.85
C GLN A 128 29.36 -17.29 18.23
N ASN A 129 28.81 -17.31 19.45
CA ASN A 129 27.96 -18.38 19.95
C ASN A 129 26.46 -18.10 19.71
N VAL A 130 26.13 -16.93 19.18
CA VAL A 130 24.75 -16.52 18.88
C VAL A 130 24.26 -17.24 17.64
N SER A 131 23.12 -17.92 17.72
CA SER A 131 22.53 -18.57 16.55
C SER A 131 21.96 -17.53 15.56
N PHE A 132 21.81 -17.93 14.31
CA PHE A 132 21.22 -17.06 13.28
C PHE A 132 19.82 -16.55 13.69
N GLU A 133 19.00 -17.39 14.33
CA GLU A 133 17.69 -17.00 14.84
C GLU A 133 17.80 -15.88 15.90
N GLN A 134 18.75 -15.99 16.81
CA GLN A 134 19.01 -14.98 17.84
C GLN A 134 19.54 -13.67 17.25
N GLU A 135 20.38 -13.73 16.21
CA GLU A 135 20.81 -12.53 15.47
C GLU A 135 19.64 -11.82 14.83
N VAL A 136 18.72 -12.56 14.19
CA VAL A 136 17.51 -12.02 13.59
C VAL A 136 16.60 -11.37 14.64
N GLU A 137 16.48 -11.98 15.83
CA GLU A 137 15.71 -11.40 16.94
C GLU A 137 16.32 -10.09 17.45
N LEU A 138 17.66 -10.04 17.62
CA LEU A 138 18.37 -8.83 18.03
C LEU A 138 18.17 -7.68 17.02
N ILE A 139 18.35 -7.96 15.74
CA ILE A 139 18.15 -6.96 14.67
C ILE A 139 16.68 -6.52 14.60
N THR A 140 15.74 -7.45 14.76
CA THR A 140 14.32 -7.13 14.75
C THR A 140 13.95 -6.20 15.90
N ALA A 141 14.41 -6.51 17.11
CA ALA A 141 14.17 -5.68 18.28
C ALA A 141 14.73 -4.26 18.14
N GLU A 142 15.92 -4.12 17.55
CA GLU A 142 16.49 -2.79 17.27
C GLU A 142 15.71 -2.06 16.17
N THR A 143 15.31 -2.75 15.09
CA THR A 143 14.52 -2.17 14.01
C THR A 143 13.19 -1.61 14.51
N GLU A 144 12.54 -2.29 15.46
CA GLU A 144 11.29 -1.83 16.08
C GLU A 144 11.48 -0.55 16.91
N LYS A 145 12.59 -0.42 17.65
CA LYS A 145 12.91 0.80 18.44
C LYS A 145 12.95 2.05 17.55
N TYR A 146 13.50 1.91 16.34
CA TYR A 146 13.63 3.02 15.39
C TYR A 146 12.46 3.15 14.41
N ARG A 147 11.39 2.34 14.58
CA ARG A 147 10.19 2.34 13.72
C ARG A 147 10.51 2.17 12.24
N LEU A 148 11.56 1.44 11.90
CA LEU A 148 12.04 1.24 10.53
C LEU A 148 11.13 0.30 9.70
N GLY A 149 10.01 -0.12 10.24
CA GLY A 149 9.08 -1.00 9.57
C GLY A 149 9.61 -2.43 9.45
N ARG A 150 9.43 -3.04 8.28
CA ARG A 150 9.86 -4.43 8.08
C ARG A 150 11.36 -4.51 7.78
N LEU A 151 12.02 -5.58 8.26
CA LEU A 151 13.43 -5.88 8.05
C LEU A 151 13.93 -5.72 6.60
N HIS A 152 13.07 -5.99 5.60
CA HIS A 152 13.45 -5.85 4.18
C HIS A 152 13.67 -4.39 3.73
N LYS A 153 13.32 -3.40 4.53
CA LYS A 153 13.61 -1.98 4.28
C LYS A 153 14.88 -1.48 4.94
N ALA A 154 15.42 -2.25 5.89
CA ALA A 154 16.67 -1.93 6.59
C ALA A 154 17.83 -2.67 5.93
N SER A 155 18.89 -1.97 5.60
CA SER A 155 20.18 -2.62 5.30
C SER A 155 20.81 -3.02 6.62
N TYR A 156 21.18 -4.27 6.77
CA TYR A 156 21.83 -4.78 7.96
C TYR A 156 23.02 -5.69 7.58
N GLY A 157 23.91 -5.91 8.51
CA GLY A 157 25.06 -6.77 8.33
C GLY A 157 25.85 -6.97 9.61
N SER A 158 26.98 -7.65 9.49
CA SER A 158 27.90 -7.89 10.58
C SER A 158 29.19 -7.08 10.43
N MET A 159 29.85 -6.78 11.54
CA MET A 159 31.12 -6.06 11.60
C MET A 159 32.18 -6.93 12.23
N ILE A 160 33.36 -6.91 11.63
CA ILE A 160 34.56 -7.55 12.12
C ILE A 160 35.52 -6.50 12.67
N SER A 161 36.26 -6.82 13.73
CA SER A 161 37.29 -5.94 14.27
C SER A 161 38.48 -5.79 13.29
N VAL A 162 39.11 -4.61 13.27
CA VAL A 162 40.31 -4.40 12.44
C VAL A 162 41.43 -5.40 12.83
N THR A 163 41.56 -5.74 14.10
CA THR A 163 42.53 -6.71 14.59
C THR A 163 42.25 -8.08 14.00
N SER A 164 41.00 -8.56 14.06
CA SER A 164 40.62 -9.87 13.52
C SER A 164 40.80 -9.92 12.00
N LEU A 165 40.48 -8.80 11.30
CA LEU A 165 40.71 -8.68 9.88
C LEU A 165 42.19 -8.78 9.49
N LEU A 166 43.09 -8.12 10.22
CA LEU A 166 44.53 -8.15 9.99
C LEU A 166 45.15 -9.51 10.32
N GLU A 167 44.57 -10.25 11.26
CA GLU A 167 44.98 -11.60 11.63
C GLU A 167 44.37 -12.69 10.74
N GLY A 168 43.52 -12.32 9.74
CA GLY A 168 42.87 -13.24 8.82
C GLY A 168 41.73 -14.05 9.43
N ARG A 169 41.21 -13.64 10.58
CA ARG A 169 40.03 -14.25 11.24
C ARG A 169 38.74 -13.66 10.74
N PHE A 170 38.32 -14.05 9.56
CA PHE A 170 37.18 -13.44 8.86
C PHE A 170 35.80 -13.80 9.43
N ASP A 171 35.75 -14.81 10.30
CA ASP A 171 34.51 -15.26 10.96
C ASP A 171 34.31 -14.66 12.36
N ASP A 172 35.26 -13.79 12.80
CA ASP A 172 35.27 -13.18 14.14
C ASP A 172 34.38 -11.91 14.17
N TYR A 173 33.08 -12.07 13.98
CA TYR A 173 32.14 -10.96 14.06
C TYR A 173 31.94 -10.53 15.51
N SER A 174 32.01 -9.23 15.74
CA SER A 174 31.84 -8.60 17.06
C SER A 174 30.59 -7.78 17.21
N LYS A 175 30.00 -7.37 16.11
CA LYS A 175 28.79 -6.52 16.09
C LYS A 175 27.91 -6.83 14.90
N LEU A 176 26.61 -6.66 15.10
CA LEU A 176 25.63 -6.49 14.03
C LEU A 176 25.35 -5.00 13.84
N PHE A 177 24.98 -4.58 12.65
CA PHE A 177 24.60 -3.19 12.38
C PHE A 177 23.32 -3.09 11.53
N ILE A 178 22.64 -1.98 11.70
CA ILE A 178 21.50 -1.56 10.87
C ILE A 178 21.84 -0.18 10.30
N GLU A 179 21.68 0.00 8.99
CA GLU A 179 21.80 1.32 8.35
C GLU A 179 20.47 2.07 8.49
N ILE A 180 20.51 3.27 9.04
CA ILE A 180 19.39 4.19 9.17
C ILE A 180 19.67 5.42 8.29
N PRO A 181 18.73 5.83 7.41
CA PRO A 181 18.84 7.10 6.69
C PRO A 181 18.95 8.24 7.72
N ILE A 182 19.81 9.21 7.43
CA ILE A 182 19.83 10.47 8.17
C ILE A 182 18.76 11.34 7.52
N ASP A 183 17.53 11.26 8.00
CA ASP A 183 16.49 12.19 7.60
C ASP A 183 16.85 13.58 8.13
N GLY A 184 17.00 14.54 7.19
CA GLY A 184 17.30 15.94 7.47
C GLY A 184 16.07 16.71 7.97
#